data_965b87742a54d13894e0b919729dc3d7
#
_entry.id   965b87742a54d13894e0b919729dc3d7
#
_cell.length_a   1.000
_cell.length_b   1.000
_cell.length_c   1.000
_cell.angle_alpha   90.00
_cell.angle_beta   90.00
_cell.angle_gamma   90.00
#
_symmetry.space_group_name_H-M   'P 1'
#
loop_
_entity.id
_entity.type
_entity.pdbx_description
1 polymer ?
#
loop_
_entity_poly.entity_id
_entity_poly.type
_entity_poly.pdbx_seq_one_letter_code
_entity_poly.pdbx_strand_id
1 'polypeptide(L)'
;MAGIGIAGFAAADALLSVGAEVVVIDSGEGDKQRERATILEILGADVRLGSAESAPDDTDVYVVSPGIPPHAEIITSALARGIPLWGELEVAWRMRPAEGAAPWLCVTGTNGKTTTTLMLDAMLRAAGLESAAAGNVGASLIDAVRRTELQVIATEVSATQMPFVASMQPESAACLNVAPDHVDFFGSMEAYVDNKAAVYRNTRVAAVYNVEDPVTEDMVREADVIEGCRAIGFTLGIPGLSMLGVVDDILVDRAFIAERQTSAQELCAVRDVPNSSPANVANALAAAALARSFGVTPGAVREGLRSFTPAPHRVAHVTEVGGVLYVDDSKATNTHAAQTSLRAFDPVVWIAGGQAKGQSFDELVAAVAGRLRGVVLLGVDRPVIRAALAAHAPDVPVVEVERADAEAMADVVAAAASLAQPGDTVLLAPGCASWDMFRDYGHRGDAFAEAARALA
;
A
#
# COMPACT_ATOMS: atom_id res chain seq x y z
N MET A 1 -13.95 -3.87 -21.81
CA MET A 1 -13.09 -3.89 -20.61
C MET A 1 -13.57 -4.91 -19.60
N ALA A 2 -12.70 -5.42 -18.75
CA ALA A 2 -13.03 -6.42 -17.73
C ALA A 2 -13.03 -5.80 -16.33
N GLY A 3 -14.17 -5.92 -15.63
CA GLY A 3 -14.40 -5.46 -14.27
C GLY A 3 -14.92 -4.02 -14.18
N ILE A 4 -15.98 -3.83 -13.38
CA ILE A 4 -16.64 -2.54 -13.08
C ILE A 4 -16.30 -2.04 -11.66
N GLY A 5 -15.18 -2.50 -11.07
CA GLY A 5 -14.66 -2.00 -9.81
C GLY A 5 -14.39 -0.49 -9.85
N ILE A 6 -13.78 0.07 -8.79
CA ILE A 6 -13.46 1.52 -8.73
C ILE A 6 -12.56 1.92 -9.92
N ALA A 7 -11.47 1.20 -10.13
CA ALA A 7 -10.53 1.44 -11.23
C ALA A 7 -11.16 1.26 -12.62
N GLY A 8 -11.97 0.20 -12.78
CA GLY A 8 -12.67 -0.07 -14.02
C GLY A 8 -13.71 1.00 -14.37
N PHE A 9 -14.50 1.43 -13.39
CA PHE A 9 -15.45 2.51 -13.58
C PHE A 9 -14.76 3.81 -14.04
N ALA A 10 -13.68 4.21 -13.35
CA ALA A 10 -12.93 5.42 -13.70
C ALA A 10 -12.32 5.32 -15.12
N ALA A 11 -11.81 4.13 -15.49
CA ALA A 11 -11.27 3.91 -16.83
C ALA A 11 -12.35 3.96 -17.93
N ALA A 12 -13.53 3.37 -17.66
CA ALA A 12 -14.66 3.43 -18.61
C ALA A 12 -15.14 4.85 -18.82
N ASP A 13 -15.40 5.61 -17.75
CA ASP A 13 -15.79 7.01 -17.82
C ASP A 13 -14.78 7.86 -18.63
N ALA A 14 -13.50 7.64 -18.33
CA ALA A 14 -12.44 8.34 -19.03
C ALA A 14 -12.42 8.06 -20.53
N LEU A 15 -12.51 6.79 -20.93
CA LEU A 15 -12.52 6.40 -22.34
C LEU A 15 -13.77 6.92 -23.08
N LEU A 16 -14.94 6.84 -22.46
CA LEU A 16 -16.17 7.44 -22.99
C LEU A 16 -16.01 8.94 -23.23
N SER A 17 -15.37 9.66 -22.30
CA SER A 17 -15.17 11.12 -22.40
C SER A 17 -14.31 11.54 -23.59
N VAL A 18 -13.50 10.64 -24.13
CA VAL A 18 -12.70 10.89 -25.37
C VAL A 18 -13.33 10.28 -26.62
N GLY A 19 -14.57 9.78 -26.51
CA GLY A 19 -15.35 9.28 -27.65
C GLY A 19 -15.06 7.82 -28.02
N ALA A 20 -14.47 7.02 -27.12
CA ALA A 20 -14.31 5.58 -27.34
C ALA A 20 -15.65 4.86 -27.22
N GLU A 21 -15.86 3.82 -28.01
CA GLU A 21 -16.93 2.84 -27.80
C GLU A 21 -16.49 1.86 -26.70
N VAL A 22 -17.25 1.80 -25.58
CA VAL A 22 -16.85 1.04 -24.41
C VAL A 22 -17.84 -0.07 -24.12
N VAL A 23 -17.36 -1.32 -24.15
CA VAL A 23 -18.08 -2.50 -23.65
C VAL A 23 -17.48 -2.89 -22.31
N VAL A 24 -18.28 -2.94 -21.24
CA VAL A 24 -17.87 -3.36 -19.90
C VAL A 24 -18.44 -4.72 -19.56
N ILE A 25 -17.60 -5.66 -19.17
CA ILE A 25 -17.98 -7.02 -18.81
C ILE A 25 -17.56 -7.25 -17.35
N ASP A 26 -18.51 -7.69 -16.49
CA ASP A 26 -18.24 -8.02 -15.10
C ASP A 26 -19.03 -9.27 -14.70
N SER A 27 -18.36 -10.21 -14.03
CA SER A 27 -19.01 -11.45 -13.56
C SER A 27 -19.92 -11.23 -12.34
N GLY A 28 -19.79 -10.10 -11.65
CA GLY A 28 -20.62 -9.74 -10.51
C GLY A 28 -21.89 -8.99 -10.91
N GLU A 29 -22.95 -9.17 -10.09
CA GLU A 29 -24.24 -8.50 -10.27
C GLU A 29 -24.74 -7.83 -8.98
N GLY A 30 -23.85 -7.52 -8.04
CA GLY A 30 -24.24 -6.87 -6.78
C GLY A 30 -24.72 -5.44 -6.97
N ASP A 31 -25.33 -4.87 -5.91
CA ASP A 31 -25.93 -3.52 -5.97
C ASP A 31 -24.95 -2.44 -6.44
N LYS A 32 -23.70 -2.50 -5.97
CA LYS A 32 -22.64 -1.55 -6.39
C LYS A 32 -22.30 -1.67 -7.87
N GLN A 33 -22.26 -2.90 -8.41
CA GLN A 33 -22.04 -3.14 -9.84
C GLN A 33 -23.22 -2.58 -10.66
N ARG A 34 -24.46 -2.83 -10.25
CA ARG A 34 -25.67 -2.32 -10.91
C ARG A 34 -25.74 -0.79 -10.91
N GLU A 35 -25.42 -0.16 -9.77
CA GLU A 35 -25.36 1.31 -9.67
C GLU A 35 -24.34 1.89 -10.68
N ARG A 36 -23.13 1.36 -10.71
CA ARG A 36 -22.09 1.79 -11.65
C ARG A 36 -22.47 1.50 -13.11
N ALA A 37 -23.06 0.34 -13.38
CA ALA A 37 -23.54 -0.02 -14.70
C ALA A 37 -24.55 1.01 -15.22
N THR A 38 -25.55 1.36 -14.40
CA THR A 38 -26.55 2.36 -14.76
C THR A 38 -25.92 3.71 -15.15
N ILE A 39 -24.91 4.15 -14.41
CA ILE A 39 -24.20 5.41 -14.71
C ILE A 39 -23.46 5.29 -16.06
N LEU A 40 -22.71 4.20 -16.27
CA LEU A 40 -21.95 4.02 -17.52
C LEU A 40 -22.83 3.84 -18.75
N GLU A 41 -24.00 3.18 -18.61
CA GLU A 41 -25.01 3.06 -19.68
C GLU A 41 -25.58 4.43 -20.06
N ILE A 42 -25.87 5.30 -19.08
CA ILE A 42 -26.30 6.69 -19.35
C ILE A 42 -25.21 7.46 -20.10
N LEU A 43 -23.92 7.17 -19.84
CA LEU A 43 -22.79 7.79 -20.52
C LEU A 43 -22.50 7.15 -21.89
N GLY A 44 -23.20 6.07 -22.26
CA GLY A 44 -23.12 5.45 -23.58
C GLY A 44 -22.32 4.14 -23.65
N ALA A 45 -21.96 3.51 -22.52
CA ALA A 45 -21.34 2.19 -22.54
C ALA A 45 -22.35 1.06 -22.76
N ASP A 46 -21.91 -0.05 -23.36
CA ASP A 46 -22.60 -1.35 -23.30
C ASP A 46 -22.10 -2.11 -22.06
N VAL A 47 -22.95 -2.32 -21.06
CA VAL A 47 -22.55 -2.97 -19.81
C VAL A 47 -23.22 -4.35 -19.66
N ARG A 48 -22.40 -5.38 -19.47
CA ARG A 48 -22.79 -6.79 -19.38
C ARG A 48 -22.40 -7.35 -17.99
N LEU A 49 -23.32 -7.27 -17.04
CA LEU A 49 -23.16 -7.87 -15.71
C LEU A 49 -23.50 -9.37 -15.72
N GLY A 50 -22.97 -10.11 -14.73
CA GLY A 50 -23.14 -11.56 -14.63
C GLY A 50 -22.47 -12.34 -15.77
N SER A 51 -21.61 -11.69 -16.54
CA SER A 51 -20.97 -12.26 -17.72
C SER A 51 -19.45 -12.42 -17.49
N ALA A 52 -18.92 -13.54 -17.96
CA ALA A 52 -17.49 -13.82 -18.07
C ALA A 52 -17.04 -13.99 -19.53
N GLU A 53 -17.74 -13.33 -20.45
CA GLU A 53 -17.43 -13.39 -21.88
C GLU A 53 -16.03 -12.84 -22.16
N SER A 54 -15.41 -13.39 -23.21
CA SER A 54 -14.17 -12.82 -23.76
C SER A 54 -14.44 -11.49 -24.46
N ALA A 55 -13.37 -10.73 -24.68
CA ALA A 55 -13.45 -9.47 -25.42
C ALA A 55 -14.14 -9.66 -26.80
N PRO A 56 -15.03 -8.75 -27.25
CA PRO A 56 -15.60 -8.75 -28.59
C PRO A 56 -14.55 -8.87 -29.69
N ASP A 57 -14.95 -9.33 -30.90
CA ASP A 57 -14.00 -9.63 -31.97
C ASP A 57 -13.32 -8.37 -32.56
N ASP A 58 -13.98 -7.24 -32.49
CA ASP A 58 -13.54 -5.92 -32.97
C ASP A 58 -12.87 -5.05 -31.89
N THR A 59 -12.38 -5.67 -30.80
CA THR A 59 -11.75 -4.97 -29.69
C THR A 59 -10.35 -4.47 -30.06
N ASP A 60 -10.13 -3.15 -30.07
CA ASP A 60 -8.81 -2.52 -30.28
C ASP A 60 -7.91 -2.60 -29.04
N VAL A 61 -8.49 -2.49 -27.84
CA VAL A 61 -7.79 -2.49 -26.53
C VAL A 61 -8.65 -3.15 -25.48
N TYR A 62 -8.06 -4.03 -24.68
CA TYR A 62 -8.74 -4.66 -23.57
C TYR A 62 -8.25 -4.09 -22.24
N VAL A 63 -9.09 -3.28 -21.58
CA VAL A 63 -8.76 -2.69 -20.28
C VAL A 63 -9.13 -3.65 -19.16
N VAL A 64 -8.19 -3.91 -18.25
CA VAL A 64 -8.25 -4.94 -17.21
C VAL A 64 -8.26 -4.33 -15.84
N SER A 65 -9.23 -4.70 -15.02
CA SER A 65 -9.26 -4.35 -13.59
C SER A 65 -8.13 -5.06 -12.82
N PRO A 66 -7.43 -4.39 -11.89
CA PRO A 66 -6.29 -4.96 -11.16
C PRO A 66 -6.64 -6.15 -10.25
N GLY A 67 -7.91 -6.47 -10.06
CA GLY A 67 -8.36 -7.67 -9.35
C GLY A 67 -8.36 -8.95 -10.20
N ILE A 68 -8.14 -8.85 -11.51
CA ILE A 68 -8.12 -10.00 -12.43
C ILE A 68 -6.68 -10.48 -12.60
N PRO A 69 -6.36 -11.73 -12.22
CA PRO A 69 -4.99 -12.23 -12.29
C PRO A 69 -4.53 -12.40 -13.74
N PRO A 70 -3.22 -12.23 -14.03
CA PRO A 70 -2.69 -12.28 -15.40
C PRO A 70 -2.91 -13.62 -16.12
N HIS A 71 -3.09 -14.71 -15.38
CA HIS A 71 -3.34 -16.04 -15.90
C HIS A 71 -4.82 -16.37 -16.12
N ALA A 72 -5.73 -15.43 -15.86
CA ALA A 72 -7.16 -15.62 -16.10
C ALA A 72 -7.44 -15.87 -17.58
N GLU A 73 -8.41 -16.75 -17.88
CA GLU A 73 -8.75 -17.17 -19.25
C GLU A 73 -9.09 -15.96 -20.16
N ILE A 74 -9.81 -14.97 -19.65
CA ILE A 74 -10.16 -13.75 -20.39
C ILE A 74 -8.92 -12.94 -20.79
N ILE A 75 -7.84 -12.98 -19.99
CA ILE A 75 -6.57 -12.31 -20.27
C ILE A 75 -5.76 -13.09 -21.30
N THR A 76 -5.59 -14.40 -21.07
CA THR A 76 -4.84 -15.25 -21.99
C THR A 76 -5.49 -15.37 -23.36
N SER A 77 -6.83 -15.36 -23.43
CA SER A 77 -7.59 -15.29 -24.68
C SER A 77 -7.35 -13.98 -25.44
N ALA A 78 -7.37 -12.84 -24.77
CA ALA A 78 -7.11 -11.54 -25.41
C ALA A 78 -5.66 -11.47 -25.93
N LEU A 79 -4.67 -11.95 -25.15
CA LEU A 79 -3.27 -12.04 -25.59
C LEU A 79 -3.09 -12.94 -26.81
N ALA A 80 -3.75 -14.10 -26.84
CA ALA A 80 -3.70 -15.03 -27.98
C ALA A 80 -4.25 -14.41 -29.28
N ARG A 81 -5.16 -13.45 -29.16
CA ARG A 81 -5.73 -12.66 -30.27
C ARG A 81 -4.90 -11.43 -30.62
N GLY A 82 -3.80 -11.17 -29.88
CA GLY A 82 -2.94 -9.99 -30.10
C GLY A 82 -3.58 -8.68 -29.64
N ILE A 83 -4.60 -8.70 -28.81
CA ILE A 83 -5.27 -7.51 -28.30
C ILE A 83 -4.39 -6.86 -27.21
N PRO A 84 -4.03 -5.57 -27.32
CA PRO A 84 -3.28 -4.87 -26.28
C PRO A 84 -4.04 -4.86 -24.94
N LEU A 85 -3.33 -5.16 -23.85
CA LEU A 85 -3.88 -5.13 -22.48
C LEU A 85 -3.44 -3.86 -21.79
N TRP A 86 -4.38 -3.10 -21.23
CA TRP A 86 -4.10 -1.90 -20.42
C TRP A 86 -4.74 -2.06 -19.03
N GLY A 87 -4.01 -1.65 -17.99
CA GLY A 87 -4.57 -1.42 -16.67
C GLY A 87 -4.94 0.05 -16.47
N GLU A 88 -5.48 0.38 -15.29
CA GLU A 88 -5.80 1.76 -14.91
C GLU A 88 -4.59 2.70 -15.06
N LEU A 89 -3.40 2.25 -14.63
CA LEU A 89 -2.16 3.04 -14.71
C LEU A 89 -1.80 3.36 -16.17
N GLU A 90 -1.94 2.41 -17.07
CA GLU A 90 -1.66 2.60 -18.49
C GLU A 90 -2.68 3.55 -19.13
N VAL A 91 -3.98 3.39 -18.81
CA VAL A 91 -5.03 4.33 -19.27
C VAL A 91 -4.72 5.74 -18.76
N ALA A 92 -4.44 5.91 -17.47
CA ALA A 92 -4.10 7.20 -16.89
C ALA A 92 -2.86 7.80 -17.57
N TRP A 93 -1.82 6.97 -17.82
CA TRP A 93 -0.60 7.42 -18.47
C TRP A 93 -0.86 7.96 -19.89
N ARG A 94 -1.71 7.29 -20.66
CA ARG A 94 -2.06 7.68 -22.04
C ARG A 94 -3.03 8.86 -22.13
N MET A 95 -3.80 9.09 -21.08
CA MET A 95 -4.75 10.21 -21.00
C MET A 95 -4.14 11.52 -20.47
N ARG A 96 -2.86 11.52 -20.12
CA ARG A 96 -2.17 12.75 -19.71
C ARG A 96 -2.15 13.78 -20.85
N PRO A 97 -2.19 15.08 -20.53
CA PRO A 97 -1.94 16.11 -21.54
C PRO A 97 -0.64 15.84 -22.31
N ALA A 98 -0.64 16.12 -23.62
CA ALA A 98 0.56 15.95 -24.44
C ALA A 98 1.71 16.88 -24.01
N GLU A 99 1.36 18.07 -23.49
CA GLU A 99 2.31 19.05 -22.97
C GLU A 99 1.93 19.44 -21.53
N GLY A 100 2.92 19.66 -20.68
CA GLY A 100 2.72 20.07 -19.30
C GLY A 100 2.14 19.00 -18.37
N ALA A 101 2.13 17.74 -18.77
CA ALA A 101 1.66 16.65 -17.92
C ALA A 101 2.48 16.57 -16.62
N ALA A 102 1.81 16.51 -15.47
CA ALA A 102 2.46 16.33 -14.18
C ALA A 102 3.28 15.04 -14.15
N PRO A 103 4.59 15.09 -13.83
CA PRO A 103 5.42 13.90 -13.64
C PRO A 103 4.97 13.08 -12.44
N TRP A 104 5.22 11.77 -12.51
CA TRP A 104 4.86 10.84 -11.45
C TRP A 104 6.08 10.43 -10.62
N LEU A 105 5.95 10.53 -9.30
CA LEU A 105 6.87 9.96 -8.32
C LEU A 105 6.23 8.70 -7.76
N CYS A 106 6.69 7.54 -8.20
CA CYS A 106 6.03 6.26 -7.97
C CYS A 106 6.56 5.57 -6.71
N VAL A 107 5.64 5.03 -5.91
CA VAL A 107 5.95 4.26 -4.69
C VAL A 107 5.31 2.89 -4.77
N THR A 108 6.12 1.84 -4.67
CA THR A 108 5.66 0.45 -4.49
C THR A 108 6.34 -0.20 -3.29
N GLY A 109 5.94 -1.41 -2.96
CA GLY A 109 6.46 -2.20 -1.84
C GLY A 109 5.38 -3.16 -1.35
N THR A 110 5.73 -4.13 -0.54
CA THR A 110 4.71 -4.95 0.14
C THR A 110 4.00 -4.10 1.18
N ASN A 111 4.75 -3.42 2.04
CA ASN A 111 4.24 -2.56 3.11
C ASN A 111 4.78 -1.13 2.99
N GLY A 112 4.12 -0.17 3.67
CA GLY A 112 4.57 1.22 3.75
C GLY A 112 4.13 2.14 2.62
N LYS A 113 3.66 1.62 1.48
CA LYS A 113 3.29 2.38 0.27
C LYS A 113 2.47 3.65 0.57
N THR A 114 1.32 3.50 1.17
CA THR A 114 0.39 4.62 1.44
C THR A 114 1.02 5.68 2.33
N THR A 115 1.69 5.25 3.41
CA THR A 115 2.37 6.17 4.33
C THR A 115 3.46 6.96 3.60
N THR A 116 4.29 6.29 2.80
CA THR A 116 5.35 6.92 2.01
C THR A 116 4.78 7.88 0.97
N THR A 117 3.73 7.49 0.25
CA THR A 117 3.07 8.33 -0.76
C THR A 117 2.46 9.60 -0.15
N LEU A 118 1.81 9.47 1.01
CA LEU A 118 1.24 10.60 1.71
C LEU A 118 2.31 11.51 2.35
N MET A 119 3.41 10.95 2.88
CA MET A 119 4.56 11.73 3.34
C MET A 119 5.20 12.50 2.18
N LEU A 120 5.34 11.86 1.02
CA LEU A 120 5.85 12.50 -0.20
C LEU A 120 4.96 13.67 -0.64
N ASP A 121 3.65 13.48 -0.71
CA ASP A 121 2.69 14.55 -1.05
C ASP A 121 2.78 15.73 -0.07
N ALA A 122 2.91 15.44 1.23
CA ALA A 122 3.10 16.48 2.24
C ALA A 122 4.40 17.28 2.03
N MET A 123 5.52 16.62 1.66
CA MET A 123 6.78 17.28 1.34
C MET A 123 6.70 18.14 0.07
N LEU A 124 5.99 17.64 -0.96
CA LEU A 124 5.77 18.39 -2.21
C LEU A 124 4.94 19.64 -1.97
N ARG A 125 3.85 19.54 -1.20
CA ARG A 125 3.02 20.69 -0.79
C ARG A 125 3.79 21.67 0.07
N ALA A 126 4.61 21.21 1.01
CA ALA A 126 5.48 22.07 1.83
C ALA A 126 6.53 22.82 0.99
N ALA A 127 6.88 22.30 -0.18
CA ALA A 127 7.72 22.98 -1.18
C ALA A 127 6.94 24.01 -2.02
N GLY A 128 5.64 24.21 -1.79
CA GLY A 128 4.79 25.11 -2.55
C GLY A 128 4.32 24.55 -3.89
N LEU A 129 4.41 23.24 -4.10
CA LEU A 129 3.96 22.59 -5.33
C LEU A 129 2.47 22.18 -5.22
N GLU A 130 1.73 22.39 -6.30
CA GLU A 130 0.42 21.79 -6.47
C GLU A 130 0.60 20.29 -6.74
N SER A 131 0.35 19.46 -5.72
CA SER A 131 0.52 18.03 -5.78
C SER A 131 -0.71 17.26 -5.30
N ALA A 132 -0.78 15.99 -5.65
CA ALA A 132 -1.79 15.06 -5.16
C ALA A 132 -1.20 13.66 -4.94
N ALA A 133 -1.66 12.99 -3.87
CA ALA A 133 -1.49 11.55 -3.72
C ALA A 133 -2.59 10.83 -4.51
N ALA A 134 -2.22 9.92 -5.40
CA ALA A 134 -3.16 9.21 -6.27
C ALA A 134 -2.70 7.77 -6.60
N GLY A 135 -3.55 7.00 -7.24
CA GLY A 135 -3.33 5.61 -7.63
C GLY A 135 -4.03 4.63 -6.69
N ASN A 136 -3.29 3.72 -6.05
CA ASN A 136 -3.88 2.78 -5.09
C ASN A 136 -4.22 3.45 -3.72
N VAL A 137 -4.11 4.74 -3.63
CA VAL A 137 -4.46 5.59 -2.48
C VAL A 137 -5.07 6.91 -2.97
N GLY A 138 -5.97 7.47 -2.19
CA GLY A 138 -6.56 8.79 -2.46
C GLY A 138 -7.47 8.79 -3.68
N ALA A 139 -7.29 9.77 -4.57
CA ALA A 139 -8.05 9.91 -5.80
C ALA A 139 -7.65 8.84 -6.83
N SER A 140 -8.57 8.51 -7.77
CA SER A 140 -8.20 7.75 -8.95
C SER A 140 -7.08 8.48 -9.70
N LEU A 141 -6.09 7.72 -10.17
CA LEU A 141 -4.99 8.31 -10.93
C LEU A 141 -5.50 8.92 -12.25
N ILE A 142 -6.54 8.33 -12.84
CA ILE A 142 -7.22 8.86 -14.02
C ILE A 142 -7.81 10.26 -13.75
N ASP A 143 -8.41 10.48 -12.58
CA ASP A 143 -8.92 11.79 -12.20
C ASP A 143 -7.78 12.77 -11.92
N ALA A 144 -6.72 12.31 -11.28
CA ALA A 144 -5.56 13.14 -10.98
C ALA A 144 -4.86 13.67 -12.25
N VAL A 145 -4.69 12.85 -13.28
CA VAL A 145 -4.02 13.27 -14.52
C VAL A 145 -4.83 14.27 -15.35
N ARG A 146 -6.13 14.40 -15.10
CA ARG A 146 -7.01 15.40 -15.74
C ARG A 146 -6.92 16.78 -15.08
N ARG A 147 -6.33 16.85 -13.90
CA ARG A 147 -6.15 18.09 -13.14
C ARG A 147 -4.94 18.85 -13.65
N THR A 148 -5.18 19.81 -14.52
CA THR A 148 -4.13 20.58 -15.22
C THR A 148 -3.33 21.50 -14.31
N GLU A 149 -3.84 21.81 -13.10
CA GLU A 149 -3.13 22.59 -12.08
C GLU A 149 -2.03 21.81 -11.38
N LEU A 150 -2.05 20.45 -11.41
CA LEU A 150 -1.04 19.65 -10.73
C LEU A 150 0.33 19.75 -11.42
N GLN A 151 1.35 19.99 -10.61
CA GLN A 151 2.74 20.08 -11.03
C GLN A 151 3.50 18.78 -10.84
N VAL A 152 3.00 17.88 -9.98
CA VAL A 152 3.58 16.55 -9.70
C VAL A 152 2.53 15.66 -9.03
N ILE A 153 2.60 14.34 -9.24
CA ILE A 153 1.71 13.36 -8.61
C ILE A 153 2.56 12.36 -7.81
N ALA A 154 2.27 12.27 -6.50
CA ALA A 154 2.78 11.19 -5.66
C ALA A 154 1.92 9.94 -5.91
N THR A 155 2.47 8.94 -6.60
CA THR A 155 1.71 7.82 -7.15
C THR A 155 1.95 6.54 -6.37
N GLU A 156 0.91 6.01 -5.69
CA GLU A 156 0.98 4.68 -5.12
C GLU A 156 0.70 3.62 -6.17
N VAL A 157 1.62 2.67 -6.35
CA VAL A 157 1.54 1.59 -7.33
C VAL A 157 1.49 0.23 -6.63
N SER A 158 0.44 -0.57 -6.93
CA SER A 158 0.36 -1.97 -6.50
C SER A 158 1.03 -2.90 -7.52
N ALA A 159 1.62 -4.00 -7.03
CA ALA A 159 2.15 -5.03 -7.90
C ALA A 159 1.07 -5.61 -8.84
N THR A 160 -0.19 -5.71 -8.39
CA THR A 160 -1.31 -6.21 -9.20
C THR A 160 -1.71 -5.29 -10.36
N GLN A 161 -1.30 -4.02 -10.36
CA GLN A 161 -1.51 -3.07 -11.46
C GLN A 161 -0.44 -3.17 -12.54
N MET A 162 0.78 -3.63 -12.19
CA MET A 162 1.95 -3.60 -13.08
C MET A 162 1.89 -4.54 -14.29
N PRO A 163 1.24 -5.73 -14.26
CA PRO A 163 1.17 -6.62 -15.43
C PRO A 163 0.61 -5.95 -16.69
N PHE A 164 -0.19 -4.90 -16.51
CA PHE A 164 -0.92 -4.22 -17.59
C PHE A 164 -0.42 -2.79 -17.85
N VAL A 165 0.85 -2.53 -17.52
CA VAL A 165 1.53 -1.24 -17.74
C VAL A 165 2.64 -1.42 -18.76
N ALA A 166 2.60 -0.67 -19.86
CA ALA A 166 3.56 -0.78 -20.96
C ALA A 166 4.38 0.50 -21.19
N SER A 167 3.75 1.68 -21.12
CA SER A 167 4.35 2.93 -21.58
C SER A 167 4.70 3.93 -20.48
N MET A 168 4.41 3.61 -19.21
CA MET A 168 4.70 4.48 -18.07
C MET A 168 6.21 4.78 -17.95
N GLN A 169 6.54 6.05 -17.71
CA GLN A 169 7.90 6.55 -17.48
C GLN A 169 7.93 7.42 -16.23
N PRO A 170 8.11 6.84 -15.05
CA PRO A 170 8.18 7.61 -13.80
C PRO A 170 9.31 8.63 -13.84
N GLU A 171 9.11 9.80 -13.24
CA GLU A 171 10.21 10.72 -12.98
C GLU A 171 11.19 10.11 -12.00
N SER A 172 10.69 9.55 -10.91
CA SER A 172 11.43 8.72 -9.97
C SER A 172 10.52 7.63 -9.41
N ALA A 173 11.10 6.49 -9.03
CA ALA A 173 10.35 5.36 -8.48
C ALA A 173 11.06 4.75 -7.27
N ALA A 174 10.29 4.27 -6.29
CA ALA A 174 10.80 3.59 -5.10
C ALA A 174 10.13 2.24 -4.88
N CYS A 175 10.91 1.21 -4.54
CA CYS A 175 10.43 -0.02 -3.92
C CYS A 175 10.89 -0.05 -2.46
N LEU A 176 9.93 -0.10 -1.54
CA LEU A 176 10.20 0.02 -0.10
C LEU A 176 10.70 -1.28 0.52
N ASN A 177 10.09 -2.39 0.11
CA ASN A 177 10.38 -3.73 0.64
C ASN A 177 9.63 -4.79 -0.16
N VAL A 178 10.10 -6.03 -0.02
CA VAL A 178 9.46 -7.22 -0.59
C VAL A 178 9.31 -8.27 0.50
N ALA A 179 8.07 -8.69 0.73
CA ALA A 179 7.73 -9.79 1.62
C ALA A 179 6.62 -10.63 0.95
N PRO A 180 6.44 -11.91 1.32
CA PRO A 180 5.40 -12.74 0.74
C PRO A 180 4.00 -12.11 0.88
N ASP A 181 3.37 -11.85 -0.27
CA ASP A 181 2.00 -11.34 -0.39
C ASP A 181 1.51 -11.62 -1.82
N HIS A 182 0.22 -11.82 -2.02
CA HIS A 182 -0.37 -12.02 -3.35
C HIS A 182 0.27 -13.16 -4.20
N VAL A 183 0.90 -14.16 -3.58
CA VAL A 183 1.55 -15.27 -4.31
C VAL A 183 0.53 -16.09 -5.10
N ASP A 184 -0.68 -16.24 -4.58
CA ASP A 184 -1.83 -16.86 -5.25
C ASP A 184 -2.23 -16.11 -6.53
N PHE A 185 -2.15 -14.78 -6.54
CA PHE A 185 -2.46 -13.93 -7.70
C PHE A 185 -1.41 -14.06 -8.80
N PHE A 186 -0.12 -14.14 -8.44
CA PHE A 186 0.99 -14.18 -9.41
C PHE A 186 1.44 -15.60 -9.77
N GLY A 187 1.05 -16.61 -8.97
CA GLY A 187 1.45 -18.00 -9.13
C GLY A 187 2.82 -18.35 -8.52
N SER A 188 3.70 -17.37 -8.30
CA SER A 188 4.97 -17.55 -7.63
C SER A 188 5.49 -16.27 -6.98
N MET A 189 6.43 -16.42 -6.04
CA MET A 189 7.12 -15.26 -5.43
C MET A 189 8.01 -14.54 -6.44
N GLU A 190 8.64 -15.26 -7.36
CA GLU A 190 9.45 -14.70 -8.44
C GLU A 190 8.61 -13.78 -9.35
N ALA A 191 7.46 -14.26 -9.83
CA ALA A 191 6.55 -13.44 -10.63
C ALA A 191 6.04 -12.20 -9.87
N TYR A 192 5.82 -12.30 -8.56
CA TYR A 192 5.48 -11.15 -7.71
C TYR A 192 6.61 -10.11 -7.66
N VAL A 193 7.86 -10.57 -7.49
CA VAL A 193 9.07 -9.73 -7.49
C VAL A 193 9.23 -9.01 -8.83
N ASP A 194 9.14 -9.74 -9.95
CA ASP A 194 9.28 -9.20 -11.31
C ASP A 194 8.24 -8.13 -11.62
N ASN A 195 6.98 -8.39 -11.25
CA ASN A 195 5.92 -7.39 -11.43
C ASN A 195 6.12 -6.15 -10.55
N LYS A 196 6.68 -6.31 -9.36
CA LYS A 196 7.01 -5.18 -8.50
C LYS A 196 8.21 -4.38 -9.04
N ALA A 197 9.24 -5.05 -9.55
CA ALA A 197 10.43 -4.44 -10.17
C ALA A 197 10.08 -3.59 -11.40
N ALA A 198 8.99 -3.93 -12.10
CA ALA A 198 8.53 -3.19 -13.26
C ALA A 198 8.23 -1.70 -12.99
N VAL A 199 8.09 -1.28 -11.71
CA VAL A 199 7.95 0.14 -11.34
C VAL A 199 9.14 0.99 -11.77
N TYR A 200 10.33 0.39 -11.88
CA TYR A 200 11.56 1.08 -12.28
C TYR A 200 11.71 1.22 -13.79
N ARG A 201 10.93 0.48 -14.59
CA ARG A 201 11.03 0.53 -16.04
C ARG A 201 10.87 1.95 -16.57
N ASN A 202 11.80 2.38 -17.42
CA ASN A 202 11.83 3.71 -18.02
C ASN A 202 11.89 4.88 -16.99
N THR A 203 12.29 4.64 -15.74
CA THR A 203 12.47 5.70 -14.73
C THR A 203 13.55 6.68 -15.19
N ARG A 204 13.30 8.00 -15.03
CA ARG A 204 14.10 9.06 -15.63
C ARG A 204 15.21 9.61 -14.73
N VAL A 205 14.94 9.80 -13.42
CA VAL A 205 15.83 10.55 -12.52
C VAL A 205 16.41 9.69 -11.41
N ALA A 206 15.58 8.97 -10.65
CA ALA A 206 16.04 8.17 -9.53
C ALA A 206 15.26 6.86 -9.35
N ALA A 207 15.99 5.75 -9.28
CA ALA A 207 15.51 4.44 -8.84
C ALA A 207 15.90 4.26 -7.37
N VAL A 208 14.92 4.36 -6.47
CA VAL A 208 15.12 4.39 -5.00
C VAL A 208 14.89 3.00 -4.42
N TYR A 209 15.85 2.48 -3.64
CA TYR A 209 15.81 1.13 -3.07
C TYR A 209 16.17 1.10 -1.59
N ASN A 210 15.73 0.07 -0.89
CA ASN A 210 15.99 -0.17 0.52
C ASN A 210 17.27 -1.00 0.70
N VAL A 211 18.28 -0.45 1.34
CA VAL A 211 19.56 -1.12 1.59
C VAL A 211 19.41 -2.33 2.52
N GLU A 212 18.44 -2.31 3.45
CA GLU A 212 18.15 -3.43 4.35
C GLU A 212 17.38 -4.57 3.67
N ASP A 213 16.88 -4.37 2.44
CA ASP A 213 16.18 -5.40 1.66
C ASP A 213 16.93 -5.66 0.34
N PRO A 214 17.80 -6.69 0.29
CA PRO A 214 18.62 -7.01 -0.88
C PRO A 214 17.83 -7.22 -2.17
N VAL A 215 16.58 -7.69 -2.06
CA VAL A 215 15.72 -7.90 -3.24
C VAL A 215 15.45 -6.57 -3.95
N THR A 216 15.26 -5.48 -3.21
CA THR A 216 15.03 -4.16 -3.81
C THR A 216 16.29 -3.59 -4.49
N GLU A 217 17.48 -3.92 -3.98
CA GLU A 217 18.75 -3.56 -4.62
C GLU A 217 18.94 -4.33 -5.92
N ASP A 218 18.67 -5.65 -5.93
CA ASP A 218 18.76 -6.48 -7.13
C ASP A 218 17.77 -5.98 -8.20
N MET A 219 16.54 -5.62 -7.82
CA MET A 219 15.57 -5.00 -8.75
C MET A 219 16.14 -3.75 -9.44
N VAL A 220 16.82 -2.86 -8.71
CA VAL A 220 17.40 -1.64 -9.28
C VAL A 220 18.61 -1.96 -10.15
N ARG A 221 19.41 -2.95 -9.78
CA ARG A 221 20.59 -3.38 -10.55
C ARG A 221 20.20 -3.92 -11.93
N GLU A 222 19.03 -4.58 -12.03
CA GLU A 222 18.52 -5.20 -13.25
C GLU A 222 17.54 -4.31 -14.01
N ALA A 223 17.18 -3.12 -13.46
CA ALA A 223 16.17 -2.25 -14.02
C ALA A 223 16.56 -1.65 -15.37
N ASP A 224 15.67 -1.71 -16.35
CA ASP A 224 15.76 -0.97 -17.60
C ASP A 224 15.26 0.47 -17.38
N VAL A 225 16.20 1.39 -17.16
CA VAL A 225 15.94 2.79 -16.84
C VAL A 225 16.45 3.71 -17.95
N ILE A 226 15.98 4.95 -17.98
CA ILE A 226 16.48 5.96 -18.91
C ILE A 226 17.92 6.34 -18.55
N GLU A 227 18.76 6.57 -19.57
CA GLU A 227 20.15 6.99 -19.39
C GLU A 227 20.24 8.24 -18.51
N GLY A 228 21.10 8.20 -17.49
CA GLY A 228 21.24 9.26 -16.49
C GLY A 228 20.41 9.03 -15.22
N CYS A 229 19.50 8.05 -15.19
CA CYS A 229 18.83 7.65 -13.97
C CYS A 229 19.84 7.14 -12.93
N ARG A 230 19.64 7.56 -11.67
CA ARG A 230 20.56 7.23 -10.57
C ARG A 230 19.96 6.22 -9.63
N ALA A 231 20.71 5.20 -9.23
CA ALA A 231 20.37 4.35 -8.10
C ALA A 231 20.59 5.11 -6.78
N ILE A 232 19.56 5.20 -5.95
CA ILE A 232 19.56 5.92 -4.68
C ILE A 232 19.11 4.98 -3.57
N GLY A 233 20.03 4.66 -2.64
CA GLY A 233 19.69 3.84 -1.47
C GLY A 233 19.06 4.66 -0.35
N PHE A 234 18.22 4.02 0.47
CA PHE A 234 17.87 4.52 1.79
C PHE A 234 18.14 3.45 2.85
N THR A 235 18.56 3.88 4.05
CA THR A 235 18.98 2.99 5.15
C THR A 235 18.65 3.59 6.51
N LEU A 236 18.34 2.75 7.48
CA LEU A 236 18.22 3.18 8.89
C LEU A 236 19.60 3.41 9.55
N GLY A 237 20.66 3.01 8.88
CA GLY A 237 22.04 3.23 9.30
C GLY A 237 22.67 4.49 8.69
N ILE A 238 24.01 4.62 8.87
CA ILE A 238 24.81 5.71 8.31
C ILE A 238 24.86 5.57 6.79
N PRO A 239 24.44 6.59 6.02
CA PRO A 239 24.36 6.47 4.56
C PRO A 239 25.74 6.49 3.88
N GLY A 240 25.91 5.62 2.89
CA GLY A 240 26.98 5.68 1.92
C GLY A 240 26.78 6.79 0.87
N LEU A 241 27.62 6.81 -0.15
CA LEU A 241 27.45 7.69 -1.32
C LEU A 241 26.15 7.32 -2.08
N SER A 242 25.43 8.33 -2.56
CA SER A 242 24.13 8.17 -3.24
C SER A 242 23.07 7.51 -2.36
N MET A 243 23.10 7.75 -1.07
CA MET A 243 22.12 7.24 -0.10
C MET A 243 21.55 8.34 0.80
N LEU A 244 20.36 8.11 1.29
CA LEU A 244 19.80 8.79 2.45
C LEU A 244 19.85 7.82 3.65
N GLY A 245 20.00 8.34 4.87
CA GLY A 245 20.06 7.49 6.05
C GLY A 245 19.94 8.26 7.34
N VAL A 246 20.32 7.60 8.44
CA VAL A 246 20.27 8.18 9.79
C VAL A 246 21.69 8.29 10.35
N VAL A 247 22.02 9.46 10.88
CA VAL A 247 23.24 9.70 11.65
C VAL A 247 22.81 10.26 12.99
N ASP A 248 23.14 9.57 14.07
CA ASP A 248 22.57 9.80 15.40
C ASP A 248 21.03 9.80 15.33
N ASP A 249 20.39 10.90 15.65
CA ASP A 249 18.91 11.05 15.59
C ASP A 249 18.46 11.97 14.42
N ILE A 250 19.26 12.06 13.34
CA ILE A 250 19.03 12.98 12.23
C ILE A 250 18.95 12.21 10.92
N LEU A 251 17.88 12.43 10.14
CA LEU A 251 17.76 11.99 8.76
C LEU A 251 18.66 12.88 7.90
N VAL A 252 19.53 12.26 7.10
CA VAL A 252 20.50 12.96 6.27
C VAL A 252 20.47 12.50 4.81
N ASP A 253 20.77 13.44 3.91
CA ASP A 253 20.88 13.22 2.46
C ASP A 253 22.36 13.28 2.04
N ARG A 254 22.86 12.19 1.49
CA ARG A 254 24.19 12.08 0.88
C ARG A 254 24.09 11.69 -0.61
N ALA A 255 22.96 11.98 -1.22
CA ALA A 255 22.66 11.66 -2.61
C ALA A 255 22.54 12.91 -3.50
N PHE A 256 21.79 13.93 -3.03
CA PHE A 256 21.36 15.06 -3.85
C PHE A 256 22.05 16.37 -3.50
N ILE A 257 23.26 16.30 -2.96
CA ILE A 257 24.12 17.47 -2.66
C ILE A 257 25.39 17.42 -3.51
N ALA A 258 25.97 18.59 -3.79
CA ALA A 258 27.18 18.71 -4.59
C ALA A 258 28.38 18.08 -3.88
N GLU A 259 28.51 18.32 -2.57
CA GLU A 259 29.64 17.87 -1.73
C GLU A 259 29.44 16.47 -1.15
N ARG A 260 28.62 15.62 -1.76
CA ARG A 260 28.25 14.27 -1.26
C ARG A 260 29.45 13.35 -0.93
N GLN A 261 30.62 13.63 -1.48
CA GLN A 261 31.85 12.87 -1.20
C GLN A 261 32.34 13.06 0.24
N THR A 262 32.16 14.26 0.80
CA THR A 262 32.73 14.67 2.08
C THR A 262 31.70 15.15 3.10
N SER A 263 30.45 15.36 2.67
CA SER A 263 29.40 15.94 3.50
C SER A 263 28.09 15.19 3.34
N ALA A 264 27.19 15.40 4.31
CA ALA A 264 25.78 15.02 4.27
C ALA A 264 24.93 16.23 4.65
N GLN A 265 23.76 16.37 4.03
CA GLN A 265 22.81 17.44 4.32
C GLN A 265 21.78 16.94 5.35
N GLU A 266 21.66 17.65 6.46
CA GLU A 266 20.58 17.42 7.41
C GLU A 266 19.22 17.68 6.74
N LEU A 267 18.28 16.75 6.92
CA LEU A 267 16.88 16.87 6.50
C LEU A 267 15.98 17.23 7.69
N CYS A 268 15.88 16.34 8.68
CA CYS A 268 15.09 16.56 9.90
C CYS A 268 15.57 15.63 11.01
N ALA A 269 15.11 15.87 12.25
CA ALA A 269 15.33 14.92 13.34
C ALA A 269 14.36 13.72 13.21
N VAL A 270 14.76 12.54 13.71
CA VAL A 270 13.91 11.34 13.75
C VAL A 270 12.58 11.62 14.45
N ARG A 271 12.57 12.44 15.51
CA ARG A 271 11.35 12.86 16.24
C ARG A 271 10.38 13.70 15.41
N ASP A 272 10.80 14.26 14.28
CA ASP A 272 9.93 15.00 13.38
C ASP A 272 9.10 14.07 12.49
N VAL A 273 9.46 12.77 12.46
CA VAL A 273 8.70 11.72 11.78
C VAL A 273 7.55 11.27 12.68
N PRO A 274 6.29 11.44 12.29
CA PRO A 274 5.15 10.98 13.08
C PRO A 274 5.21 9.48 13.35
N ASN A 275 5.01 9.07 14.62
CA ASN A 275 5.21 7.70 15.06
C ASN A 275 6.55 7.16 14.53
N SER A 276 7.66 7.67 15.05
CA SER A 276 9.04 7.43 14.59
C SER A 276 9.54 5.99 14.81
N SER A 277 8.66 5.00 14.56
CA SER A 277 9.06 3.59 14.48
C SER A 277 10.07 3.40 13.34
N PRO A 278 10.94 2.39 13.41
CA PRO A 278 11.91 2.10 12.32
C PRO A 278 11.26 2.04 10.94
N ALA A 279 10.07 1.43 10.84
CA ALA A 279 9.34 1.35 9.57
C ALA A 279 8.90 2.73 9.05
N ASN A 280 8.44 3.64 9.92
CA ASN A 280 8.06 4.97 9.50
C ASN A 280 9.27 5.87 9.20
N VAL A 281 10.39 5.68 9.88
CA VAL A 281 11.64 6.34 9.52
C VAL A 281 12.13 5.89 8.14
N ALA A 282 12.07 4.59 7.82
CA ALA A 282 12.37 4.07 6.49
C ALA A 282 11.42 4.63 5.41
N ASN A 283 10.11 4.70 5.70
CA ASN A 283 9.12 5.33 4.82
C ASN A 283 9.43 6.81 4.57
N ALA A 284 9.81 7.56 5.61
CA ALA A 284 10.20 8.97 5.52
C ALA A 284 11.47 9.18 4.69
N LEU A 285 12.47 8.30 4.84
CA LEU A 285 13.71 8.33 4.03
C LEU A 285 13.42 8.07 2.55
N ALA A 286 12.57 7.08 2.23
CA ALA A 286 12.16 6.79 0.86
C ALA A 286 11.37 7.96 0.25
N ALA A 287 10.40 8.54 0.99
CA ALA A 287 9.67 9.72 0.57
C ALA A 287 10.59 10.92 0.35
N ALA A 288 11.55 11.15 1.28
CA ALA A 288 12.53 12.21 1.14
C ALA A 288 13.46 12.00 -0.07
N ALA A 289 13.86 10.74 -0.39
CA ALA A 289 14.66 10.44 -1.56
C ALA A 289 13.91 10.82 -2.86
N LEU A 290 12.62 10.48 -2.96
CA LEU A 290 11.77 10.88 -4.08
C LEU A 290 11.57 12.39 -4.14
N ALA A 291 11.28 13.06 -3.02
CA ALA A 291 11.11 14.51 -2.97
C ALA A 291 12.41 15.23 -3.36
N ARG A 292 13.56 14.79 -2.83
CA ARG A 292 14.87 15.34 -3.16
C ARG A 292 15.27 15.14 -4.62
N SER A 293 14.92 14.00 -5.22
CA SER A 293 15.14 13.75 -6.66
C SER A 293 14.35 14.72 -7.54
N PHE A 294 13.24 15.25 -7.05
CA PHE A 294 12.41 16.26 -7.71
C PHE A 294 12.83 17.70 -7.37
N GLY A 295 13.89 17.89 -6.57
CA GLY A 295 14.42 19.22 -6.23
C GLY A 295 13.80 19.86 -4.97
N VAL A 296 13.00 19.13 -4.21
CA VAL A 296 12.43 19.62 -2.93
C VAL A 296 13.56 19.96 -1.95
N THR A 297 13.50 21.12 -1.31
CA THR A 297 14.53 21.56 -0.37
C THR A 297 14.51 20.77 0.95
N PRO A 298 15.64 20.69 1.69
CA PRO A 298 15.66 20.05 3.02
C PRO A 298 14.68 20.65 4.00
N GLY A 299 14.46 21.96 3.95
CA GLY A 299 13.48 22.66 4.78
C GLY A 299 12.04 22.21 4.49
N ALA A 300 11.68 22.04 3.22
CA ALA A 300 10.36 21.54 2.82
C ALA A 300 10.16 20.06 3.18
N VAL A 301 11.21 19.23 3.10
CA VAL A 301 11.15 17.85 3.59
C VAL A 301 10.80 17.81 5.08
N ARG A 302 11.49 18.63 5.90
CA ARG A 302 11.24 18.75 7.35
C ARG A 302 9.81 19.21 7.63
N GLU A 303 9.36 20.28 6.97
CA GLU A 303 8.03 20.83 7.17
C GLU A 303 6.95 19.86 6.75
N GLY A 304 7.12 19.18 5.61
CA GLY A 304 6.19 18.15 5.14
C GLY A 304 6.04 17.01 6.14
N LEU A 305 7.14 16.53 6.76
CA LEU A 305 7.07 15.47 7.78
C LEU A 305 6.39 15.95 9.07
N ARG A 306 6.63 17.19 9.50
CA ARG A 306 5.98 17.76 10.69
C ARG A 306 4.48 17.99 10.52
N SER A 307 4.06 18.37 9.33
CA SER A 307 2.65 18.61 9.00
C SER A 307 1.89 17.36 8.56
N PHE A 308 2.62 16.24 8.31
CA PHE A 308 2.02 14.98 7.86
C PHE A 308 1.08 14.41 8.92
N THR A 309 -0.13 14.09 8.49
CA THR A 309 -1.10 13.37 9.32
C THR A 309 -1.21 11.93 8.81
N PRO A 310 -0.90 10.92 9.63
CA PRO A 310 -1.04 9.50 9.26
C PRO A 310 -2.46 9.17 8.81
N ALA A 311 -2.57 8.28 7.85
CA ALA A 311 -3.87 7.74 7.46
C ALA A 311 -4.50 6.94 8.62
N PRO A 312 -5.84 6.92 8.73
CA PRO A 312 -6.52 6.10 9.75
C PRO A 312 -6.12 4.64 9.68
N HIS A 313 -6.28 3.94 10.80
CA HIS A 313 -6.04 2.50 10.92
C HIS A 313 -4.59 2.05 10.63
N ARG A 314 -3.62 2.93 10.91
CA ARG A 314 -2.18 2.66 10.77
C ARG A 314 -1.45 3.05 12.04
N VAL A 315 -1.41 2.12 12.99
CA VAL A 315 -0.86 2.32 14.35
C VAL A 315 -1.47 3.59 14.99
N ALA A 316 -2.78 3.77 14.78
CA ALA A 316 -3.51 4.92 15.25
C ALA A 316 -3.87 4.76 16.73
N HIS A 317 -3.48 5.74 17.55
CA HIS A 317 -3.92 5.82 18.95
C HIS A 317 -5.43 6.08 18.99
N VAL A 318 -6.19 5.20 19.65
CA VAL A 318 -7.65 5.30 19.77
C VAL A 318 -8.09 5.93 21.07
N THR A 319 -7.67 5.34 22.19
CA THR A 319 -7.99 5.79 23.55
C THR A 319 -7.05 5.13 24.56
N GLU A 320 -7.08 5.62 25.79
CA GLU A 320 -6.45 4.98 26.95
C GLU A 320 -7.51 4.78 28.03
N VAL A 321 -7.67 3.56 28.52
CA VAL A 321 -8.66 3.21 29.54
C VAL A 321 -7.98 2.40 30.65
N GLY A 322 -8.08 2.84 31.90
CA GLY A 322 -7.49 2.14 33.05
C GLY A 322 -5.97 1.98 32.98
N GLY A 323 -5.26 2.88 32.27
CA GLY A 323 -3.83 2.78 32.04
C GLY A 323 -3.43 1.78 30.94
N VAL A 324 -4.39 1.30 30.15
CA VAL A 324 -4.19 0.44 28.98
C VAL A 324 -4.38 1.27 27.70
N LEU A 325 -3.38 1.24 26.84
CA LEU A 325 -3.41 1.93 25.54
C LEU A 325 -4.13 1.07 24.48
N TYR A 326 -5.07 1.64 23.72
CA TYR A 326 -5.73 0.97 22.60
C TYR A 326 -5.25 1.55 21.28
N VAL A 327 -4.69 0.68 20.43
CA VAL A 327 -4.05 1.06 19.15
C VAL A 327 -4.67 0.30 18.00
N ASP A 328 -5.07 1.03 16.97
CA ASP A 328 -5.67 0.51 15.74
C ASP A 328 -4.64 0.46 14.61
N ASP A 329 -4.26 -0.74 14.21
CA ASP A 329 -3.50 -1.03 13.00
C ASP A 329 -4.25 -2.07 12.13
N SER A 330 -5.55 -1.85 11.96
CA SER A 330 -6.40 -2.73 11.13
C SER A 330 -5.88 -2.90 9.71
N LYS A 331 -5.04 -1.99 9.22
CA LYS A 331 -4.37 -2.07 7.91
C LYS A 331 -3.25 -3.12 7.86
N ALA A 332 -2.76 -3.63 8.99
CA ALA A 332 -1.82 -4.76 9.05
C ALA A 332 -2.52 -6.07 8.61
N THR A 333 -2.72 -6.23 7.31
CA THR A 333 -3.48 -7.35 6.71
C THR A 333 -2.61 -8.53 6.29
N ASN A 334 -1.33 -8.50 6.59
CA ASN A 334 -0.39 -9.59 6.40
C ASN A 334 0.54 -9.76 7.62
N THR A 335 1.21 -10.92 7.69
CA THR A 335 2.04 -11.29 8.85
C THR A 335 3.22 -10.35 9.04
N HIS A 336 3.86 -9.86 7.98
CA HIS A 336 4.98 -8.94 8.05
C HIS A 336 4.57 -7.57 8.62
N ALA A 337 3.41 -7.03 8.21
CA ALA A 337 2.89 -5.79 8.75
C ALA A 337 2.54 -5.94 10.25
N ALA A 338 1.84 -7.02 10.61
CA ALA A 338 1.48 -7.31 12.00
C ALA A 338 2.73 -7.46 12.89
N GLN A 339 3.78 -8.16 12.40
CA GLN A 339 5.05 -8.29 13.12
C GLN A 339 5.71 -6.93 13.39
N THR A 340 5.71 -6.06 12.39
CA THR A 340 6.27 -4.72 12.52
C THR A 340 5.55 -3.92 13.61
N SER A 341 4.22 -3.97 13.63
CA SER A 341 3.40 -3.26 14.61
C SER A 341 3.55 -3.84 16.01
N LEU A 342 3.57 -5.17 16.14
CA LEU A 342 3.75 -5.86 17.43
C LEU A 342 5.11 -5.56 18.06
N ARG A 343 6.16 -5.38 17.25
CA ARG A 343 7.50 -5.02 17.76
C ARG A 343 7.58 -3.61 18.33
N ALA A 344 6.62 -2.74 18.01
CA ALA A 344 6.60 -1.37 18.54
C ALA A 344 6.09 -1.26 19.99
N PHE A 345 5.49 -2.33 20.54
CA PHE A 345 4.87 -2.33 21.86
C PHE A 345 5.36 -3.51 22.72
N ASP A 346 5.44 -3.29 24.03
CA ASP A 346 5.88 -4.29 25.02
C ASP A 346 5.47 -3.86 26.42
N PRO A 347 4.57 -4.58 27.14
CA PRO A 347 3.81 -5.77 26.70
C PRO A 347 2.60 -5.45 25.81
N VAL A 348 2.11 -6.47 25.06
CA VAL A 348 0.99 -6.30 24.13
C VAL A 348 -0.07 -7.40 24.28
N VAL A 349 -1.35 -7.01 24.30
CA VAL A 349 -2.49 -7.90 24.04
C VAL A 349 -2.82 -7.78 22.55
N TRP A 350 -2.61 -8.86 21.82
CA TRP A 350 -2.73 -8.88 20.37
C TRP A 350 -4.13 -9.33 19.91
N ILE A 351 -4.80 -8.52 19.09
CA ILE A 351 -6.04 -8.89 18.40
C ILE A 351 -5.68 -9.31 16.98
N ALA A 352 -5.92 -10.58 16.63
CA ALA A 352 -5.49 -11.20 15.38
C ALA A 352 -6.61 -12.00 14.70
N GLY A 353 -6.57 -12.06 13.36
CA GLY A 353 -7.44 -12.92 12.57
C GLY A 353 -8.25 -12.24 11.48
N GLY A 354 -9.00 -13.05 10.76
CA GLY A 354 -9.69 -12.75 9.51
C GLY A 354 -9.36 -13.80 8.47
N GLN A 355 -9.18 -13.41 7.19
CA GLN A 355 -8.75 -14.29 6.10
C GLN A 355 -7.22 -14.24 5.95
N ALA A 356 -6.55 -15.36 6.22
CA ALA A 356 -5.09 -15.49 6.18
C ALA A 356 -4.50 -15.58 4.77
N LYS A 357 -5.30 -15.90 3.75
CA LYS A 357 -4.87 -16.01 2.35
C LYS A 357 -3.64 -16.92 2.16
N GLY A 358 -3.62 -18.06 2.84
CA GLY A 358 -2.52 -19.01 2.75
C GLY A 358 -1.22 -18.62 3.46
N GLN A 359 -1.19 -17.55 4.23
CA GLN A 359 -0.01 -17.16 5.01
C GLN A 359 0.20 -18.08 6.22
N SER A 360 1.48 -18.37 6.55
CA SER A 360 1.88 -18.96 7.82
C SER A 360 2.11 -17.89 8.87
N PHE A 361 1.79 -18.21 10.14
CA PHE A 361 2.01 -17.33 11.30
C PHE A 361 3.17 -17.79 12.20
N ASP A 362 3.86 -18.88 11.86
CA ASP A 362 4.90 -19.47 12.70
C ASP A 362 6.05 -18.50 12.98
N GLU A 363 6.62 -17.88 11.96
CA GLU A 363 7.71 -16.91 12.08
C GLU A 363 7.29 -15.67 12.88
N LEU A 364 6.08 -15.15 12.59
CA LEU A 364 5.53 -14.01 13.30
C LEU A 364 5.42 -14.31 14.79
N VAL A 365 4.76 -15.40 15.17
CA VAL A 365 4.53 -15.77 16.58
C VAL A 365 5.85 -16.01 17.29
N ALA A 366 6.77 -16.79 16.67
CA ALA A 366 8.10 -17.03 17.25
C ALA A 366 8.88 -15.72 17.52
N ALA A 367 8.76 -14.74 16.63
CA ALA A 367 9.48 -13.46 16.73
C ALA A 367 8.91 -12.51 17.80
N VAL A 368 7.64 -12.67 18.22
CA VAL A 368 6.98 -11.74 19.15
C VAL A 368 6.52 -12.40 20.44
N ALA A 369 6.67 -13.72 20.61
CA ALA A 369 6.18 -14.49 21.76
C ALA A 369 6.48 -13.86 23.13
N GLY A 370 7.70 -13.35 23.33
CA GLY A 370 8.13 -12.74 24.58
C GLY A 370 7.46 -11.41 24.94
N ARG A 371 6.72 -10.79 24.00
CA ARG A 371 6.00 -9.51 24.18
C ARG A 371 4.52 -9.70 24.46
N LEU A 372 3.99 -10.92 24.17
CA LEU A 372 2.56 -11.17 24.22
C LEU A 372 2.08 -11.34 25.67
N ARG A 373 1.23 -10.45 26.14
CA ARG A 373 0.45 -10.61 27.38
C ARG A 373 -0.67 -11.61 27.18
N GLY A 374 -1.31 -11.58 26.01
CA GLY A 374 -2.41 -12.44 25.60
C GLY A 374 -2.80 -12.20 24.14
N VAL A 375 -3.61 -13.08 23.60
CA VAL A 375 -4.08 -12.99 22.21
C VAL A 375 -5.58 -13.20 22.16
N VAL A 376 -6.28 -12.35 21.39
CA VAL A 376 -7.69 -12.55 21.07
C VAL A 376 -7.81 -12.83 19.58
N LEU A 377 -8.43 -13.96 19.23
CA LEU A 377 -8.57 -14.44 17.86
C LEU A 377 -10.00 -14.26 17.36
N LEU A 378 -10.12 -13.77 16.12
CA LEU A 378 -11.39 -13.62 15.41
C LEU A 378 -11.28 -14.10 13.95
N GLY A 379 -12.41 -14.26 13.27
CA GLY A 379 -12.46 -14.55 11.84
C GLY A 379 -12.29 -16.02 11.47
N VAL A 380 -12.39 -16.30 10.17
CA VAL A 380 -12.51 -17.66 9.62
C VAL A 380 -11.23 -18.48 9.78
N ASP A 381 -10.05 -17.85 9.63
CA ASP A 381 -8.73 -18.52 9.68
C ASP A 381 -8.05 -18.42 11.05
N ARG A 382 -8.80 -18.08 12.14
CA ARG A 382 -8.25 -18.11 13.51
C ARG A 382 -7.58 -19.44 13.89
N PRO A 383 -8.01 -20.64 13.39
CA PRO A 383 -7.33 -21.89 13.71
C PRO A 383 -5.87 -21.94 13.25
N VAL A 384 -5.52 -21.26 12.15
CA VAL A 384 -4.14 -21.16 11.64
C VAL A 384 -3.26 -20.43 12.65
N ILE A 385 -3.73 -19.29 13.17
CA ILE A 385 -3.01 -18.50 14.15
C ILE A 385 -2.94 -19.25 15.50
N ARG A 386 -4.03 -19.93 15.88
CA ARG A 386 -4.08 -20.77 17.08
C ARG A 386 -3.03 -21.87 17.05
N ALA A 387 -2.84 -22.52 15.90
CA ALA A 387 -1.82 -23.57 15.74
C ALA A 387 -0.40 -23.01 15.91
N ALA A 388 -0.10 -21.87 15.30
CA ALA A 388 1.20 -21.20 15.45
C ALA A 388 1.46 -20.76 16.92
N LEU A 389 0.44 -20.23 17.62
CA LEU A 389 0.54 -19.89 19.05
C LEU A 389 0.82 -21.13 19.91
N ALA A 390 0.14 -22.24 19.66
CA ALA A 390 0.37 -23.48 20.38
C ALA A 390 1.80 -24.04 20.18
N ALA A 391 2.39 -23.82 19.00
CA ALA A 391 3.74 -24.26 18.67
C ALA A 391 4.84 -23.36 19.25
N HIS A 392 4.65 -22.03 19.23
CA HIS A 392 5.73 -21.07 19.48
C HIS A 392 5.52 -20.19 20.74
N ALA A 393 4.30 -20.17 21.29
CA ALA A 393 3.94 -19.36 22.47
C ALA A 393 2.88 -20.09 23.33
N PRO A 394 3.12 -21.36 23.76
CA PRO A 394 2.11 -22.21 24.41
C PRO A 394 1.60 -21.65 25.75
N ASP A 395 2.39 -20.83 26.44
CA ASP A 395 2.05 -20.27 27.74
C ASP A 395 1.25 -18.95 27.64
N VAL A 396 1.09 -18.39 26.44
CA VAL A 396 0.36 -17.15 26.23
C VAL A 396 -1.16 -17.42 26.25
N PRO A 397 -1.93 -16.72 27.10
CA PRO A 397 -3.38 -16.84 27.14
C PRO A 397 -4.01 -16.49 25.78
N VAL A 398 -4.89 -17.36 25.27
CA VAL A 398 -5.61 -17.16 23.99
C VAL A 398 -7.10 -17.25 24.22
N VAL A 399 -7.83 -16.22 23.78
CA VAL A 399 -9.30 -16.19 23.76
C VAL A 399 -9.75 -16.21 22.29
N GLU A 400 -10.66 -17.11 21.95
CA GLU A 400 -11.26 -17.18 20.61
C GLU A 400 -12.70 -16.64 20.65
N VAL A 401 -13.00 -15.68 19.76
CA VAL A 401 -14.35 -15.15 19.55
C VAL A 401 -14.95 -15.85 18.33
N GLU A 402 -15.96 -16.67 18.56
CA GLU A 402 -16.56 -17.52 17.52
C GLU A 402 -17.59 -16.78 16.65
N ARG A 403 -18.11 -15.66 17.13
CA ARG A 403 -19.06 -14.85 16.39
C ARG A 403 -18.45 -14.33 15.09
N ALA A 404 -19.15 -14.48 13.96
CA ALA A 404 -18.63 -14.27 12.62
C ALA A 404 -19.24 -13.05 11.91
N ASP A 405 -19.64 -12.04 12.64
CA ASP A 405 -20.16 -10.76 12.12
C ASP A 405 -19.42 -9.56 12.71
N ALA A 406 -19.68 -8.38 12.18
CA ALA A 406 -18.98 -7.16 12.60
C ALA A 406 -19.25 -6.76 14.07
N GLU A 407 -20.38 -7.17 14.65
CA GLU A 407 -20.73 -6.88 16.04
C GLU A 407 -19.87 -7.68 17.05
N ALA A 408 -19.16 -8.73 16.57
CA ALA A 408 -18.20 -9.48 17.35
C ALA A 408 -17.04 -8.60 17.91
N MET A 409 -16.79 -7.42 17.31
CA MET A 409 -15.69 -6.57 17.73
C MET A 409 -15.85 -6.06 19.18
N ALA A 410 -17.07 -5.87 19.65
CA ALA A 410 -17.34 -5.52 21.04
C ALA A 410 -16.88 -6.65 21.99
N ASP A 411 -17.18 -7.92 21.66
CA ASP A 411 -16.77 -9.09 22.42
C ASP A 411 -15.22 -9.26 22.38
N VAL A 412 -14.61 -9.02 21.23
CA VAL A 412 -13.16 -9.06 21.02
C VAL A 412 -12.44 -8.03 21.90
N VAL A 413 -12.92 -6.79 21.92
CA VAL A 413 -12.33 -5.72 22.73
C VAL A 413 -12.56 -5.98 24.22
N ALA A 414 -13.72 -6.47 24.64
CA ALA A 414 -13.98 -6.85 26.01
C ALA A 414 -13.06 -8.00 26.48
N ALA A 415 -12.85 -9.02 25.63
CA ALA A 415 -11.90 -10.10 25.91
C ALA A 415 -10.46 -9.58 26.03
N ALA A 416 -10.03 -8.67 25.12
CA ALA A 416 -8.72 -8.08 25.18
C ALA A 416 -8.52 -7.23 26.44
N ALA A 417 -9.53 -6.45 26.85
CA ALA A 417 -9.52 -5.68 28.09
C ALA A 417 -9.37 -6.57 29.33
N SER A 418 -9.96 -7.77 29.33
CA SER A 418 -9.84 -8.71 30.43
C SER A 418 -8.46 -9.33 30.60
N LEU A 419 -7.66 -9.38 29.54
CA LEU A 419 -6.29 -9.88 29.54
C LEU A 419 -5.26 -8.79 29.84
N ALA A 420 -5.60 -7.53 29.56
CA ALA A 420 -4.68 -6.39 29.70
C ALA A 420 -4.51 -5.94 31.14
N GLN A 421 -3.34 -5.39 31.44
CA GLN A 421 -2.98 -4.76 32.70
C GLN A 421 -2.55 -3.30 32.46
N PRO A 422 -2.62 -2.41 33.50
CA PRO A 422 -2.10 -1.05 33.36
C PRO A 422 -0.64 -1.04 32.86
N GLY A 423 -0.38 -0.26 31.82
CA GLY A 423 0.89 -0.20 31.10
C GLY A 423 0.97 -1.08 29.86
N ASP A 424 0.00 -1.98 29.63
CA ASP A 424 -0.08 -2.79 28.42
C ASP A 424 -0.69 -2.00 27.24
N THR A 425 -0.42 -2.48 26.03
CA THR A 425 -1.11 -2.01 24.81
C THR A 425 -2.03 -3.09 24.28
N VAL A 426 -3.31 -2.78 24.06
CA VAL A 426 -4.22 -3.59 23.23
C VAL A 426 -4.05 -3.14 21.80
N LEU A 427 -3.53 -4.02 20.95
CA LEU A 427 -3.20 -3.74 19.55
C LEU A 427 -4.05 -4.57 18.59
N LEU A 428 -4.85 -3.90 17.77
CA LEU A 428 -5.47 -4.51 16.59
C LEU A 428 -4.45 -4.54 15.46
N ALA A 429 -3.75 -5.64 15.27
CA ALA A 429 -2.84 -5.87 14.15
C ALA A 429 -3.14 -7.26 13.54
N PRO A 430 -4.21 -7.38 12.73
CA PRO A 430 -4.87 -8.66 12.48
C PRO A 430 -4.03 -9.70 11.74
N GLY A 431 -3.01 -9.29 10.96
CA GLY A 431 -2.24 -10.20 10.11
C GLY A 431 -3.05 -10.81 8.95
N CYS A 432 -4.34 -10.48 8.86
CA CYS A 432 -5.33 -11.08 7.95
C CYS A 432 -6.16 -10.01 7.26
N ALA A 433 -6.70 -10.33 6.07
CA ALA A 433 -7.75 -9.54 5.45
C ALA A 433 -9.06 -9.63 6.27
N SER A 434 -9.98 -8.67 6.05
CA SER A 434 -11.17 -8.48 6.87
C SER A 434 -12.50 -8.92 6.23
N TRP A 435 -12.47 -9.39 5.00
CA TRP A 435 -13.68 -9.57 4.17
C TRP A 435 -14.62 -10.71 4.60
N ASP A 436 -14.19 -11.54 5.53
CA ASP A 436 -15.00 -12.59 6.15
C ASP A 436 -16.02 -12.04 7.16
N MET A 437 -15.72 -10.90 7.80
CA MET A 437 -16.56 -10.32 8.86
C MET A 437 -16.89 -8.83 8.62
N PHE A 438 -16.07 -8.10 7.85
CA PHE A 438 -16.20 -6.67 7.66
C PHE A 438 -16.16 -6.31 6.17
N ARG A 439 -16.72 -5.17 5.78
CA ARG A 439 -16.66 -4.69 4.38
C ARG A 439 -15.25 -4.48 3.86
N ASP A 440 -14.36 -4.00 4.75
CA ASP A 440 -12.98 -3.69 4.49
C ASP A 440 -12.22 -3.50 5.81
N TYR A 441 -10.91 -3.26 5.75
CA TYR A 441 -10.09 -3.02 6.93
C TYR A 441 -10.47 -1.73 7.67
N GLY A 442 -10.98 -0.71 6.98
CA GLY A 442 -11.45 0.54 7.60
C GLY A 442 -12.64 0.26 8.51
N HIS A 443 -13.65 -0.46 8.01
CA HIS A 443 -14.82 -0.86 8.81
C HIS A 443 -14.42 -1.69 10.04
N ARG A 444 -13.41 -2.57 9.93
CA ARG A 444 -12.87 -3.33 11.07
C ARG A 444 -12.20 -2.40 12.10
N GLY A 445 -11.42 -1.43 11.64
CA GLY A 445 -10.75 -0.47 12.50
C GLY A 445 -11.72 0.49 13.18
N ASP A 446 -12.74 0.97 12.46
CA ASP A 446 -13.81 1.80 13.03
C ASP A 446 -14.56 1.07 14.14
N ALA A 447 -14.94 -0.20 13.90
CA ALA A 447 -15.61 -1.04 14.90
C ALA A 447 -14.74 -1.25 16.15
N PHE A 448 -13.43 -1.46 15.99
CA PHE A 448 -12.48 -1.54 17.10
C PHE A 448 -12.40 -0.22 17.87
N ALA A 449 -12.28 0.90 17.17
CA ALA A 449 -12.18 2.21 17.78
C ALA A 449 -13.46 2.57 18.56
N GLU A 450 -14.62 2.25 18.03
CA GLU A 450 -15.92 2.43 18.71
C GLU A 450 -15.99 1.56 19.98
N ALA A 451 -15.70 0.27 19.88
CA ALA A 451 -15.72 -0.65 21.01
C ALA A 451 -14.72 -0.26 22.11
N ALA A 452 -13.50 0.17 21.73
CA ALA A 452 -12.49 0.60 22.71
C ALA A 452 -12.91 1.88 23.44
N ARG A 453 -13.50 2.86 22.74
CA ARG A 453 -14.02 4.08 23.36
C ARG A 453 -15.20 3.82 24.27
N ALA A 454 -16.00 2.79 24.00
CA ALA A 454 -17.14 2.41 24.84
C ALA A 454 -16.73 1.78 26.19
N LEU A 455 -15.44 1.45 26.39
CA LEU A 455 -14.90 1.00 27.69
C LEU A 455 -14.64 2.17 28.66
N ALA A 456 -14.55 3.40 28.14
CA ALA A 456 -14.30 4.61 28.93
C ALA A 456 -15.61 5.15 29.55
#